data_1b5bd3a78a626b791176cbb9cbac06f8
#
_entry.id   1b5bd3a78a626b791176cbb9cbac06f8
#
_cell.length_a   1.000
_cell.length_b   1.000
_cell.length_c   1.000
_cell.angle_alpha   90.00
_cell.angle_beta   90.00
_cell.angle_gamma   90.00
#
_symmetry.space_group_name_H-M   'P 1'
#
loop_
_entity.id
_entity.type
_entity.pdbx_description
1 polymer ?
#
loop_
_entity_poly.entity_id
_entity_poly.type
_entity_poly.pdbx_seq_one_letter_code
_entity_poly.pdbx_strand_id
1 'polypeptide(L)'
;MISEKWMQIANDDLSDVYLLYGTEAYFIEETIKRLKRKLNEHGETEIITFDLEEKSVDEVIYEADTIPFFSDKKLVIAKNAFFLKATEKGKEKIIHDTVSLEKWLQSPSPTAIVVFIAPYEKLDERKKITKAIKQSANVIEATSLQAHDLKSWVLHELKTHGKTMSEETIERFIEFGGTDLVHLQTELAKIATYVGDAVEIDTETVKKLLVRTLEQDVFTLGNAYFAGNKSEAIAIYHDLLKQKEDPLKLNALIATQVRLMVQVGHLKKKGYHAQQIAGQLKVHPYRVKLLFDNPILYNEEKLLQTLNDLATVDLQLKTLNINRDRILELFLMK
;
A
#
# COMPACT_ATOMS: atom_id res chain seq x y z
N MET A 1 -3.24 6.96 11.57
CA MET A 1 -4.70 6.85 11.87
C MET A 1 -5.41 6.98 10.55
N ILE A 2 -6.18 5.97 10.14
CA ILE A 2 -7.08 6.11 8.99
C ILE A 2 -7.87 7.38 9.28
N SER A 3 -7.82 8.38 8.38
CA SER A 3 -8.48 9.63 8.70
C SER A 3 -9.97 9.36 8.86
N GLU A 4 -10.55 9.79 9.97
CA GLU A 4 -12.02 9.71 10.19
C GLU A 4 -12.74 10.29 8.98
N LYS A 5 -12.18 11.33 8.38
CA LYS A 5 -12.66 11.94 7.14
C LYS A 5 -12.78 10.96 5.97
N TRP A 6 -11.80 10.04 5.78
CA TRP A 6 -11.89 9.05 4.73
C TRP A 6 -13.01 8.04 4.97
N MET A 7 -13.20 7.62 6.23
CA MET A 7 -14.29 6.70 6.60
C MET A 7 -15.66 7.37 6.46
N GLN A 8 -15.75 8.68 6.64
CA GLN A 8 -16.99 9.47 6.61
C GLN A 8 -17.43 9.89 5.20
N ILE A 9 -16.55 9.85 4.18
CA ILE A 9 -16.89 10.25 2.79
C ILE A 9 -18.19 9.62 2.28
N ALA A 10 -18.50 8.39 2.70
CA ALA A 10 -19.73 7.71 2.30
C ALA A 10 -20.99 8.28 2.96
N ASN A 11 -20.86 8.96 4.10
CA ASN A 11 -21.97 9.40 4.95
C ASN A 11 -22.17 10.91 4.94
N ASP A 12 -21.11 11.69 4.63
CA ASP A 12 -21.15 13.16 4.67
C ASP A 12 -21.62 13.77 3.34
N ASP A 13 -22.04 15.03 3.37
CA ASP A 13 -22.25 15.81 2.16
C ASP A 13 -20.95 15.97 1.38
N LEU A 14 -21.05 15.91 0.04
CA LEU A 14 -19.89 15.98 -0.83
C LEU A 14 -19.31 17.41 -0.84
N SER A 15 -18.03 17.54 -0.57
CA SER A 15 -17.28 18.78 -0.74
C SER A 15 -17.05 19.05 -2.23
N ASP A 16 -17.02 20.31 -2.64
CA ASP A 16 -16.76 20.68 -4.04
C ASP A 16 -15.28 20.47 -4.43
N VAL A 17 -14.36 20.47 -3.46
CA VAL A 17 -12.93 20.26 -3.70
C VAL A 17 -12.37 19.19 -2.74
N TYR A 18 -11.59 18.26 -3.30
CA TYR A 18 -10.81 17.26 -2.55
C TYR A 18 -9.33 17.37 -2.88
N LEU A 19 -8.48 17.18 -1.88
CA LEU A 19 -7.04 17.00 -2.04
C LEU A 19 -6.64 15.64 -1.50
N LEU A 20 -6.22 14.73 -2.40
CA LEU A 20 -5.69 13.43 -2.04
C LEU A 20 -4.17 13.48 -2.17
N TYR A 21 -3.42 13.31 -1.07
CA TYR A 21 -1.96 13.30 -1.17
C TYR A 21 -1.36 12.13 -0.37
N GLY A 22 -0.25 11.60 -0.85
CA GLY A 22 0.42 10.44 -0.26
C GLY A 22 0.73 9.38 -1.31
N THR A 23 1.39 8.31 -0.90
CA THR A 23 1.87 7.24 -1.79
C THR A 23 1.04 5.96 -1.73
N GLU A 24 0.02 5.89 -0.85
CA GLU A 24 -0.85 4.73 -0.72
C GLU A 24 -1.98 4.80 -1.76
N ALA A 25 -1.78 4.14 -2.89
CA ALA A 25 -2.69 4.15 -4.03
C ALA A 25 -4.11 3.68 -3.67
N TYR A 26 -4.23 2.72 -2.75
CA TYR A 26 -5.51 2.21 -2.29
C TYR A 26 -6.47 3.31 -1.83
N PHE A 27 -6.01 4.22 -0.95
CA PHE A 27 -6.87 5.29 -0.43
C PHE A 27 -7.27 6.30 -1.51
N ILE A 28 -6.37 6.55 -2.47
CA ILE A 28 -6.65 7.45 -3.59
C ILE A 28 -7.76 6.83 -4.47
N GLU A 29 -7.58 5.59 -4.89
CA GLU A 29 -8.52 4.90 -5.78
C GLU A 29 -9.87 4.66 -5.12
N GLU A 30 -9.85 4.21 -3.86
CA GLU A 30 -11.09 3.94 -3.13
C GLU A 30 -11.88 5.22 -2.84
N THR A 31 -11.19 6.35 -2.57
CA THR A 31 -11.84 7.67 -2.46
C THR A 31 -12.56 8.03 -3.75
N ILE A 32 -11.90 7.89 -4.89
CA ILE A 32 -12.49 8.17 -6.20
C ILE A 32 -13.70 7.25 -6.44
N LYS A 33 -13.60 5.95 -6.13
CA LYS A 33 -14.72 5.01 -6.26
C LYS A 33 -15.91 5.40 -5.40
N ARG A 34 -15.67 5.84 -4.16
CA ARG A 34 -16.74 6.28 -3.24
C ARG A 34 -17.42 7.55 -3.75
N LEU A 35 -16.64 8.54 -4.21
CA LEU A 35 -17.19 9.77 -4.82
C LEU A 35 -18.05 9.45 -6.05
N LYS A 36 -17.55 8.61 -6.96
CA LYS A 36 -18.30 8.16 -8.14
C LYS A 36 -19.62 7.50 -7.77
N ARG A 37 -19.58 6.57 -6.80
CA ARG A 37 -20.78 5.86 -6.34
C ARG A 37 -21.81 6.82 -5.81
N LYS A 38 -21.41 7.77 -4.96
CA LYS A 38 -22.32 8.73 -4.32
C LYS A 38 -22.90 9.72 -5.35
N LEU A 39 -22.11 10.15 -6.32
CA LEU A 39 -22.61 10.99 -7.41
C LEU A 39 -23.62 10.23 -8.30
N ASN A 40 -23.36 8.97 -8.60
CA ASN A 40 -24.23 8.13 -9.43
C ASN A 40 -25.56 7.74 -8.76
N GLU A 41 -25.74 7.97 -7.46
CA GLU A 41 -27.03 7.80 -6.78
C GLU A 41 -28.15 8.72 -7.37
N HIS A 42 -27.75 9.83 -7.98
CA HIS A 42 -28.65 10.83 -8.57
C HIS A 42 -28.65 10.81 -10.11
N GLY A 43 -28.01 9.85 -10.74
CA GLY A 43 -27.90 9.72 -12.21
C GLY A 43 -26.48 9.41 -12.66
N GLU A 44 -26.30 9.18 -13.97
CA GLU A 44 -24.98 8.93 -14.53
C GLU A 44 -24.14 10.20 -14.50
N THR A 45 -23.01 10.16 -13.80
CA THR A 45 -22.12 11.32 -13.58
C THR A 45 -21.06 11.40 -14.66
N GLU A 46 -20.92 12.58 -15.26
CA GLU A 46 -19.81 12.90 -16.15
C GLU A 46 -18.49 12.92 -15.39
N ILE A 47 -17.47 12.16 -15.89
CA ILE A 47 -16.18 12.04 -15.23
C ILE A 47 -15.07 12.41 -16.20
N ILE A 48 -14.34 13.48 -15.89
CA ILE A 48 -13.25 13.97 -16.71
C ILE A 48 -11.94 13.87 -15.92
N THR A 49 -10.88 13.38 -16.58
CA THR A 49 -9.56 13.20 -15.95
C THR A 49 -8.51 14.00 -16.72
N PHE A 50 -7.76 14.80 -15.99
CA PHE A 50 -6.59 15.55 -16.46
C PHE A 50 -5.33 14.99 -15.82
N ASP A 51 -4.26 14.84 -16.62
CA ASP A 51 -2.92 14.63 -16.10
C ASP A 51 -2.18 15.98 -16.11
N LEU A 52 -1.84 16.49 -14.94
CA LEU A 52 -1.17 17.77 -14.79
C LEU A 52 0.33 17.73 -15.18
N GLU A 53 0.85 16.58 -15.59
CA GLU A 53 2.13 16.49 -16.29
C GLU A 53 2.02 16.87 -17.78
N GLU A 54 0.79 16.82 -18.35
CA GLU A 54 0.50 17.07 -19.76
C GLU A 54 -0.43 18.27 -19.99
N LYS A 55 -1.26 18.59 -19.01
CA LYS A 55 -2.30 19.63 -19.07
C LYS A 55 -2.10 20.69 -17.99
N SER A 56 -2.51 21.94 -18.27
CA SER A 56 -2.43 23.00 -17.29
C SER A 56 -3.56 22.91 -16.25
N VAL A 57 -3.38 23.52 -15.10
CA VAL A 57 -4.44 23.63 -14.09
C VAL A 57 -5.58 24.54 -14.56
N ASP A 58 -5.31 25.46 -15.50
CA ASP A 58 -6.33 26.33 -16.10
C ASP A 58 -7.35 25.54 -16.90
N GLU A 59 -6.94 24.46 -17.57
CA GLU A 59 -7.85 23.54 -18.26
C GLU A 59 -8.78 22.83 -17.26
N VAL A 60 -8.27 22.46 -16.07
CA VAL A 60 -9.07 21.87 -15.00
C VAL A 60 -10.11 22.87 -14.47
N ILE A 61 -9.71 24.13 -14.25
CA ILE A 61 -10.60 25.20 -13.80
C ILE A 61 -11.69 25.46 -14.85
N TYR A 62 -11.28 25.62 -16.11
CA TYR A 62 -12.21 25.84 -17.22
C TYR A 62 -13.25 24.71 -17.30
N GLU A 63 -12.78 23.46 -17.22
CA GLU A 63 -13.68 22.31 -17.23
C GLU A 63 -14.61 22.32 -16.01
N ALA A 64 -14.10 22.59 -14.81
CA ALA A 64 -14.92 22.63 -13.59
C ALA A 64 -16.04 23.70 -13.67
N ASP A 65 -15.78 24.80 -14.35
CA ASP A 65 -16.76 25.92 -14.50
C ASP A 65 -17.78 25.69 -15.63
N THR A 66 -17.56 24.71 -16.52
CA THR A 66 -18.58 24.36 -17.51
C THR A 66 -19.74 23.57 -16.84
N ILE A 67 -20.96 23.79 -17.32
CA ILE A 67 -22.15 23.13 -16.79
C ILE A 67 -22.22 21.70 -17.37
N PRO A 68 -22.43 20.67 -16.54
CA PRO A 68 -22.60 19.30 -17.03
C PRO A 68 -23.91 19.14 -17.83
N PHE A 69 -23.91 18.26 -18.84
CA PHE A 69 -25.08 18.10 -19.73
C PHE A 69 -26.08 17.08 -19.21
N PHE A 70 -25.65 16.06 -18.47
CA PHE A 70 -26.47 14.89 -18.13
C PHE A 70 -26.66 14.67 -16.62
N SER A 71 -26.03 15.49 -15.78
CA SER A 71 -26.05 15.32 -14.31
C SER A 71 -26.03 16.67 -13.61
N ASP A 72 -26.45 16.70 -12.34
CA ASP A 72 -26.40 17.92 -11.52
C ASP A 72 -24.98 18.35 -11.18
N LYS A 73 -24.09 17.36 -11.02
CA LYS A 73 -22.66 17.59 -10.75
C LYS A 73 -21.80 16.64 -11.57
N LYS A 74 -20.62 17.10 -11.98
CA LYS A 74 -19.59 16.26 -12.61
C LYS A 74 -18.40 16.05 -11.70
N LEU A 75 -17.59 15.03 -11.98
CA LEU A 75 -16.37 14.72 -11.27
C LEU A 75 -15.14 15.03 -12.15
N VAL A 76 -14.36 16.01 -11.75
CA VAL A 76 -13.11 16.40 -12.43
C VAL A 76 -11.93 15.90 -11.61
N ILE A 77 -11.10 15.01 -12.18
CA ILE A 77 -9.96 14.40 -11.51
C ILE A 77 -8.67 14.97 -12.10
N ALA A 78 -7.92 15.71 -11.29
CA ALA A 78 -6.64 16.32 -11.66
C ALA A 78 -5.48 15.51 -11.02
N LYS A 79 -4.87 14.62 -11.81
CA LYS A 79 -3.77 13.77 -11.37
C LYS A 79 -2.43 14.49 -11.42
N ASN A 80 -1.48 14.03 -10.60
CA ASN A 80 -0.09 14.48 -10.63
C ASN A 80 0.08 15.98 -10.38
N ALA A 81 -0.55 16.53 -9.32
CA ALA A 81 -0.46 17.95 -8.95
C ALA A 81 0.98 18.33 -8.51
N PHE A 82 1.91 18.42 -9.47
CA PHE A 82 3.33 18.70 -9.27
C PHE A 82 3.62 20.01 -8.57
N PHE A 83 2.81 21.02 -8.84
CA PHE A 83 2.98 22.33 -8.22
C PHE A 83 2.85 22.30 -6.69
N LEU A 84 2.31 21.21 -6.11
CA LEU A 84 2.24 21.03 -4.66
C LEU A 84 3.49 20.35 -4.07
N LYS A 85 4.37 19.76 -4.90
CA LYS A 85 5.58 19.08 -4.44
C LYS A 85 6.69 20.10 -4.11
N ALA A 86 7.56 19.76 -3.17
CA ALA A 86 8.84 20.46 -3.01
C ALA A 86 9.71 20.21 -4.24
N THR A 87 9.86 21.20 -5.10
CA THR A 87 10.55 21.07 -6.39
C THR A 87 12.06 21.15 -6.25
N GLU A 88 12.77 20.20 -6.85
CA GLU A 88 14.09 20.47 -7.40
C GLU A 88 13.90 21.32 -8.66
N LYS A 89 14.51 22.51 -8.66
CA LYS A 89 14.39 23.48 -9.77
C LYS A 89 14.71 22.82 -11.12
N GLY A 90 13.80 22.88 -12.08
CA GLY A 90 14.17 22.78 -13.50
C GLY A 90 13.48 21.69 -14.34
N LYS A 91 12.36 21.09 -13.94
CA LYS A 91 11.72 20.02 -14.74
C LYS A 91 10.18 20.18 -14.94
N GLU A 92 9.62 21.34 -14.71
CA GLU A 92 8.21 21.53 -15.05
C GLU A 92 8.07 21.75 -16.55
N LYS A 93 7.49 20.77 -17.26
CA LYS A 93 7.19 20.86 -18.70
C LYS A 93 6.00 21.79 -18.96
N ILE A 94 5.09 21.90 -18.01
CA ILE A 94 3.84 22.65 -18.08
C ILE A 94 3.86 23.74 -17.01
N ILE A 95 3.50 24.95 -17.40
CA ILE A 95 3.32 26.07 -16.46
C ILE A 95 1.88 26.04 -15.95
N HIS A 96 1.72 26.00 -14.63
CA HIS A 96 0.43 26.06 -13.98
C HIS A 96 0.21 27.46 -13.39
N ASP A 97 -0.88 28.15 -13.75
CA ASP A 97 -1.27 29.40 -13.09
C ASP A 97 -1.88 29.13 -11.71
N THR A 98 -0.97 29.00 -10.72
CA THR A 98 -1.38 28.77 -9.32
C THR A 98 -2.10 29.96 -8.72
N VAL A 99 -1.95 31.18 -9.29
CA VAL A 99 -2.66 32.39 -8.81
C VAL A 99 -4.14 32.32 -9.20
N SER A 100 -4.42 31.90 -10.43
CA SER A 100 -5.80 31.67 -10.88
C SER A 100 -6.45 30.56 -10.09
N LEU A 101 -5.73 29.47 -9.78
CA LEU A 101 -6.23 28.39 -8.92
C LEU A 101 -6.53 28.88 -7.49
N GLU A 102 -5.65 29.71 -6.89
CA GLU A 102 -5.89 30.28 -5.55
C GLU A 102 -7.18 31.13 -5.51
N LYS A 103 -7.47 31.86 -6.57
CA LYS A 103 -8.71 32.62 -6.68
C LYS A 103 -9.93 31.73 -6.84
N TRP A 104 -9.85 30.74 -7.73
CA TRP A 104 -10.93 29.81 -7.98
C TRP A 104 -11.31 29.01 -6.72
N LEU A 105 -10.33 28.59 -5.91
CA LEU A 105 -10.53 27.89 -4.63
C LEU A 105 -11.32 28.72 -3.60
N GLN A 106 -11.46 30.04 -3.74
CA GLN A 106 -12.27 30.85 -2.83
C GLN A 106 -13.77 30.71 -3.11
N SER A 107 -14.14 30.36 -4.35
CA SER A 107 -15.54 30.17 -4.78
C SER A 107 -15.56 29.11 -5.90
N PRO A 108 -15.38 27.84 -5.56
CA PRO A 108 -15.38 26.76 -6.54
C PRO A 108 -16.76 26.58 -7.15
N SER A 109 -16.81 26.05 -8.38
CA SER A 109 -18.07 25.78 -9.08
C SER A 109 -18.94 24.80 -8.28
N PRO A 110 -20.21 25.10 -8.02
CA PRO A 110 -21.13 24.22 -7.31
C PRO A 110 -21.55 23.00 -8.15
N THR A 111 -21.31 23.02 -9.47
CA THR A 111 -21.68 21.96 -10.41
C THR A 111 -20.57 20.97 -10.70
N ALA A 112 -19.41 21.12 -10.05
CA ALA A 112 -18.30 20.21 -10.19
C ALA A 112 -17.73 19.79 -8.83
N ILE A 113 -17.29 18.54 -8.74
CA ILE A 113 -16.40 18.08 -7.67
C ILE A 113 -15.01 17.91 -8.27
N VAL A 114 -14.06 18.71 -7.78
CA VAL A 114 -12.68 18.67 -8.28
C VAL A 114 -11.79 17.94 -7.29
N VAL A 115 -11.11 16.89 -7.78
CA VAL A 115 -10.21 16.04 -6.98
C VAL A 115 -8.78 16.24 -7.44
N PHE A 116 -7.98 16.94 -6.65
CA PHE A 116 -6.54 17.05 -6.88
C PHE A 116 -5.81 15.86 -6.26
N ILE A 117 -4.98 15.18 -7.06
CA ILE A 117 -4.18 14.05 -6.61
C ILE A 117 -2.71 14.40 -6.66
N ALA A 118 -2.06 14.36 -5.50
CA ALA A 118 -0.63 14.58 -5.33
C ALA A 118 0.02 13.31 -4.75
N PRO A 119 0.51 12.36 -5.60
CA PRO A 119 1.04 11.07 -5.16
C PRO A 119 2.44 11.20 -4.55
N TYR A 120 2.60 12.07 -3.57
CA TYR A 120 3.86 12.41 -2.90
C TYR A 120 3.72 12.28 -1.39
N GLU A 121 4.76 11.77 -0.72
CA GLU A 121 4.78 11.63 0.75
C GLU A 121 4.54 12.96 1.49
N LYS A 122 5.05 14.06 0.93
CA LYS A 122 4.95 15.40 1.55
C LYS A 122 4.71 16.46 0.50
N LEU A 123 3.86 17.40 0.86
CA LEU A 123 3.62 18.63 0.12
C LEU A 123 4.56 19.74 0.60
N ASP A 124 4.86 20.73 -0.26
CA ASP A 124 5.61 21.91 0.15
C ASP A 124 4.71 22.92 0.87
N GLU A 125 4.69 22.86 2.19
CA GLU A 125 3.87 23.73 3.06
C GLU A 125 4.24 25.22 2.99
N ARG A 126 5.38 25.56 2.36
CA ARG A 126 5.80 26.96 2.20
C ARG A 126 5.06 27.64 1.06
N LYS A 127 4.58 26.87 0.09
CA LYS A 127 3.86 27.41 -1.08
C LYS A 127 2.48 27.92 -0.68
N LYS A 128 2.10 29.10 -1.19
CA LYS A 128 0.78 29.71 -0.95
C LYS A 128 -0.34 28.79 -1.44
N ILE A 129 -0.18 28.23 -2.65
CA ILE A 129 -1.17 27.33 -3.23
C ILE A 129 -1.40 26.07 -2.37
N THR A 130 -0.36 25.50 -1.73
CA THR A 130 -0.53 24.36 -0.84
C THR A 130 -1.40 24.72 0.37
N LYS A 131 -1.20 25.91 0.92
CA LYS A 131 -2.03 26.39 2.03
C LYS A 131 -3.47 26.66 1.60
N ALA A 132 -3.64 27.31 0.44
CA ALA A 132 -4.96 27.64 -0.09
C ALA A 132 -5.79 26.38 -0.36
N ILE A 133 -5.23 25.38 -1.05
CA ILE A 133 -5.95 24.16 -1.36
C ILE A 133 -6.27 23.33 -0.09
N LYS A 134 -5.35 23.29 0.91
CA LYS A 134 -5.62 22.63 2.20
C LYS A 134 -6.72 23.30 3.02
N GLN A 135 -6.91 24.60 2.86
CA GLN A 135 -7.98 25.34 3.55
C GLN A 135 -9.34 25.15 2.90
N SER A 136 -9.39 25.04 1.56
CA SER A 136 -10.65 24.98 0.81
C SER A 136 -11.10 23.54 0.52
N ALA A 137 -10.19 22.58 0.50
CA ALA A 137 -10.47 21.18 0.14
C ALA A 137 -10.75 20.30 1.35
N ASN A 138 -11.54 19.25 1.14
CA ASN A 138 -11.52 18.08 2.02
C ASN A 138 -10.22 17.30 1.77
N VAL A 139 -9.31 17.32 2.76
CA VAL A 139 -7.96 16.76 2.63
C VAL A 139 -7.92 15.33 3.14
N ILE A 140 -7.47 14.42 2.29
CA ILE A 140 -7.27 13.01 2.61
C ILE A 140 -5.79 12.68 2.43
N GLU A 141 -5.18 12.25 3.52
CA GLU A 141 -3.81 11.80 3.53
C GLU A 141 -3.74 10.31 3.23
N ALA A 142 -3.21 9.96 2.07
CA ALA A 142 -3.05 8.58 1.58
C ALA A 142 -1.67 8.04 1.94
N THR A 143 -1.45 7.79 3.23
CA THR A 143 -0.20 7.22 3.76
C THR A 143 -0.34 5.76 4.10
N SER A 144 0.77 5.02 4.05
CA SER A 144 0.80 3.61 4.47
C SER A 144 0.35 3.45 5.92
N LEU A 145 -0.49 2.46 6.17
CA LEU A 145 -1.06 2.22 7.49
C LEU A 145 -0.01 1.75 8.49
N GLN A 146 -0.10 2.24 9.72
CA GLN A 146 0.63 1.67 10.84
C GLN A 146 0.05 0.30 11.21
N ALA A 147 0.80 -0.51 11.96
CA ALA A 147 0.37 -1.88 12.31
C ALA A 147 -1.00 -1.95 13.02
N HIS A 148 -1.30 -0.98 13.89
CA HIS A 148 -2.59 -0.91 14.58
C HIS A 148 -3.71 -0.39 13.67
N ASP A 149 -3.39 0.50 12.74
CA ASP A 149 -4.35 1.03 11.78
C ASP A 149 -4.77 -0.04 10.76
N LEU A 150 -3.85 -0.97 10.43
CA LEU A 150 -4.15 -2.09 9.53
C LEU A 150 -5.22 -3.02 10.13
N LYS A 151 -5.16 -3.31 11.44
CA LYS A 151 -6.23 -4.06 12.13
C LYS A 151 -7.57 -3.30 12.07
N SER A 152 -7.54 -1.99 12.33
CA SER A 152 -8.73 -1.14 12.28
C SER A 152 -9.32 -1.07 10.87
N TRP A 153 -8.47 -1.06 9.85
CA TRP A 153 -8.90 -1.13 8.45
C TRP A 153 -9.58 -2.46 8.12
N VAL A 154 -9.00 -3.60 8.52
CA VAL A 154 -9.62 -4.92 8.34
C VAL A 154 -10.99 -4.99 9.02
N LEU A 155 -11.11 -4.46 10.25
CA LEU A 155 -12.39 -4.39 10.96
C LEU A 155 -13.43 -3.51 10.22
N HIS A 156 -12.99 -2.42 9.60
CA HIS A 156 -13.86 -1.58 8.78
C HIS A 156 -14.33 -2.34 7.53
N GLU A 157 -13.42 -2.98 6.79
CA GLU A 157 -13.77 -3.76 5.60
C GLU A 157 -14.70 -4.94 5.94
N LEU A 158 -14.46 -5.66 7.04
CA LEU A 158 -15.36 -6.70 7.52
C LEU A 158 -16.81 -6.20 7.71
N LYS A 159 -16.96 -5.02 8.31
CA LYS A 159 -18.27 -4.39 8.52
C LYS A 159 -18.99 -4.08 7.20
N THR A 160 -18.25 -3.65 6.16
CA THR A 160 -18.84 -3.36 4.84
C THR A 160 -19.42 -4.62 4.18
N HIS A 161 -18.89 -5.80 4.54
CA HIS A 161 -19.39 -7.11 4.10
C HIS A 161 -20.37 -7.77 5.08
N GLY A 162 -20.71 -7.12 6.21
CA GLY A 162 -21.55 -7.70 7.25
C GLY A 162 -20.90 -8.90 7.96
N LYS A 163 -19.57 -8.93 8.03
CA LYS A 163 -18.77 -10.03 8.58
C LYS A 163 -18.01 -9.63 9.83
N THR A 164 -17.61 -10.66 10.60
CA THR A 164 -16.77 -10.52 11.78
C THR A 164 -15.64 -11.56 11.75
N MET A 165 -14.56 -11.24 12.43
CA MET A 165 -13.42 -12.16 12.73
C MET A 165 -12.99 -11.96 14.17
N SER A 166 -12.48 -13.02 14.81
CA SER A 166 -11.78 -12.88 16.10
C SER A 166 -10.48 -12.09 15.92
N GLU A 167 -9.94 -11.54 17.02
CA GLU A 167 -8.66 -10.81 16.95
C GLU A 167 -7.52 -11.70 16.44
N GLU A 168 -7.48 -12.96 16.86
CA GLU A 168 -6.51 -13.95 16.37
C GLU A 168 -6.66 -14.19 14.86
N THR A 169 -7.90 -14.31 14.38
CA THR A 169 -8.17 -14.51 12.95
C THR A 169 -7.73 -13.31 12.11
N ILE A 170 -7.95 -12.07 12.60
CA ILE A 170 -7.48 -10.85 11.95
C ILE A 170 -5.94 -10.82 11.88
N GLU A 171 -5.27 -11.21 12.95
CA GLU A 171 -3.79 -11.27 12.96
C GLU A 171 -3.27 -12.28 11.94
N ARG A 172 -3.89 -13.48 11.85
CA ARG A 172 -3.54 -14.47 10.84
C ARG A 172 -3.85 -14.02 9.42
N PHE A 173 -4.99 -13.33 9.23
CA PHE A 173 -5.34 -12.76 7.93
C PHE A 173 -4.28 -11.77 7.44
N ILE A 174 -3.82 -10.87 8.30
CA ILE A 174 -2.77 -9.89 7.97
C ILE A 174 -1.40 -10.58 7.80
N GLU A 175 -1.09 -11.54 8.67
CA GLU A 175 0.16 -12.31 8.58
C GLU A 175 0.29 -13.03 7.24
N PHE A 176 -0.77 -13.65 6.75
CA PHE A 176 -0.76 -14.42 5.50
C PHE A 176 -0.97 -13.55 4.27
N GLY A 177 -1.82 -12.52 4.34
CA GLY A 177 -2.14 -11.64 3.22
C GLY A 177 -1.13 -10.51 3.01
N GLY A 178 -0.28 -10.23 4.00
CA GLY A 178 0.68 -9.14 3.94
C GLY A 178 0.08 -7.77 4.25
N THR A 179 0.60 -6.73 3.62
CA THR A 179 0.26 -5.34 3.95
C THR A 179 -0.26 -4.53 2.74
N ASP A 180 -0.43 -5.17 1.61
CA ASP A 180 -1.03 -4.57 0.42
C ASP A 180 -2.55 -4.52 0.59
N LEU A 181 -3.11 -3.31 0.70
CA LEU A 181 -4.52 -3.10 1.00
C LEU A 181 -5.44 -3.56 -0.13
N VAL A 182 -5.00 -3.43 -1.40
CA VAL A 182 -5.78 -3.89 -2.56
C VAL A 182 -5.89 -5.41 -2.55
N HIS A 183 -4.77 -6.09 -2.29
CA HIS A 183 -4.74 -7.53 -2.13
C HIS A 183 -5.62 -7.99 -0.96
N LEU A 184 -5.44 -7.41 0.22
CA LEU A 184 -6.24 -7.74 1.42
C LEU A 184 -7.74 -7.52 1.19
N GLN A 185 -8.14 -6.42 0.52
CA GLN A 185 -9.55 -6.16 0.18
C GLN A 185 -10.11 -7.24 -0.73
N THR A 186 -9.37 -7.61 -1.76
CA THR A 186 -9.77 -8.65 -2.72
C THR A 186 -9.93 -10.01 -2.04
N GLU A 187 -8.98 -10.39 -1.19
CA GLU A 187 -9.02 -11.63 -0.44
C GLU A 187 -10.17 -11.66 0.56
N LEU A 188 -10.41 -10.55 1.27
CA LEU A 188 -11.51 -10.45 2.22
C LEU A 188 -12.87 -10.54 1.52
N ALA A 189 -13.06 -9.87 0.39
CA ALA A 189 -14.28 -9.94 -0.40
C ALA A 189 -14.54 -11.37 -0.92
N LYS A 190 -13.50 -12.08 -1.37
CA LYS A 190 -13.55 -13.48 -1.78
C LYS A 190 -13.99 -14.39 -0.61
N ILE A 191 -13.35 -14.23 0.56
CA ILE A 191 -13.67 -15.01 1.74
C ILE A 191 -15.10 -14.72 2.21
N ALA A 192 -15.51 -13.44 2.26
CA ALA A 192 -16.87 -13.03 2.63
C ALA A 192 -17.93 -13.65 1.70
N THR A 193 -17.64 -13.72 0.39
CA THR A 193 -18.50 -14.36 -0.60
C THR A 193 -18.60 -15.88 -0.37
N TYR A 194 -17.48 -16.53 -0.06
CA TYR A 194 -17.43 -17.98 0.18
C TYR A 194 -18.25 -18.40 1.39
N VAL A 195 -18.18 -17.65 2.50
CA VAL A 195 -18.92 -17.98 3.72
C VAL A 195 -20.42 -17.67 3.62
N GLY A 196 -20.87 -16.98 2.57
CA GLY A 196 -22.29 -16.71 2.29
C GLY A 196 -22.98 -15.99 3.46
N ASP A 197 -24.04 -16.56 4.02
CA ASP A 197 -24.83 -15.95 5.09
C ASP A 197 -24.19 -16.02 6.48
N ALA A 198 -23.13 -16.83 6.67
CA ALA A 198 -22.42 -16.89 7.95
C ALA A 198 -21.78 -15.56 8.28
N VAL A 199 -22.01 -15.04 9.49
CA VAL A 199 -21.48 -13.75 9.93
C VAL A 199 -20.00 -13.84 10.33
N GLU A 200 -19.61 -14.93 10.99
CA GLU A 200 -18.27 -15.13 11.50
C GLU A 200 -17.39 -15.88 10.48
N ILE A 201 -16.19 -15.36 10.27
CA ILE A 201 -15.13 -15.99 9.47
C ILE A 201 -14.09 -16.54 10.45
N ASP A 202 -13.88 -17.85 10.43
CA ASP A 202 -12.91 -18.53 11.29
C ASP A 202 -11.50 -18.59 10.68
N THR A 203 -10.54 -18.95 11.52
CA THR A 203 -9.12 -19.03 11.13
C THR A 203 -8.85 -20.12 10.09
N GLU A 204 -9.59 -21.23 10.12
CA GLU A 204 -9.41 -22.33 9.17
C GLU A 204 -9.90 -21.94 7.77
N THR A 205 -10.99 -21.19 7.69
CA THR A 205 -11.48 -20.60 6.43
C THR A 205 -10.44 -19.64 5.83
N VAL A 206 -9.85 -18.77 6.67
CA VAL A 206 -8.77 -17.87 6.23
C VAL A 206 -7.59 -18.67 5.69
N LYS A 207 -7.08 -19.65 6.41
CA LYS A 207 -5.95 -20.50 5.98
C LYS A 207 -6.22 -21.23 4.66
N LYS A 208 -7.46 -21.69 4.46
CA LYS A 208 -7.86 -22.45 3.28
C LYS A 208 -7.99 -21.59 2.02
N LEU A 209 -8.50 -20.37 2.16
CA LEU A 209 -8.91 -19.56 1.03
C LEU A 209 -7.95 -18.43 0.68
N LEU A 210 -7.23 -17.89 1.67
CA LEU A 210 -6.36 -16.76 1.45
C LEU A 210 -5.16 -17.18 0.61
N VAL A 211 -4.97 -16.50 -0.51
CA VAL A 211 -3.78 -16.67 -1.35
C VAL A 211 -2.66 -15.80 -0.80
N ARG A 212 -1.58 -16.45 -0.38
CA ARG A 212 -0.38 -15.73 0.09
C ARG A 212 0.32 -15.09 -1.09
N THR A 213 0.88 -13.91 -0.86
CA THR A 213 1.78 -13.32 -1.85
C THR A 213 3.12 -14.06 -1.84
N LEU A 214 3.84 -14.04 -2.97
CA LEU A 214 5.18 -14.63 -3.06
C LEU A 214 6.12 -14.11 -1.96
N GLU A 215 6.04 -12.81 -1.65
CA GLU A 215 6.84 -12.21 -0.58
C GLU A 215 6.50 -12.81 0.79
N GLN A 216 5.25 -13.16 1.02
CA GLN A 216 4.79 -13.73 2.28
C GLN A 216 5.20 -15.21 2.41
N ASP A 217 5.15 -15.95 1.31
CA ASP A 217 5.66 -17.34 1.29
C ASP A 217 7.18 -17.36 1.52
N VAL A 218 7.94 -16.46 0.87
CA VAL A 218 9.38 -16.31 1.12
C VAL A 218 9.67 -15.88 2.55
N PHE A 219 8.83 -15.01 3.14
CA PHE A 219 8.96 -14.63 4.54
C PHE A 219 8.78 -15.84 5.47
N THR A 220 7.75 -16.65 5.23
CA THR A 220 7.48 -17.88 5.98
C THR A 220 8.61 -18.90 5.82
N LEU A 221 9.12 -19.07 4.59
CA LEU A 221 10.28 -19.91 4.29
C LEU A 221 11.51 -19.47 5.09
N GLY A 222 11.81 -18.17 5.09
CA GLY A 222 12.94 -17.62 5.86
C GLY A 222 12.79 -17.85 7.36
N ASN A 223 11.61 -17.67 7.91
CA ASN A 223 11.33 -17.93 9.33
C ASN A 223 11.52 -19.41 9.66
N ALA A 224 11.03 -20.34 8.83
CA ALA A 224 11.23 -21.78 9.01
C ALA A 224 12.72 -22.14 8.95
N TYR A 225 13.48 -21.58 8.01
CA TYR A 225 14.93 -21.78 7.90
C TYR A 225 15.67 -21.34 9.18
N PHE A 226 15.40 -20.12 9.67
CA PHE A 226 16.07 -19.61 10.87
C PHE A 226 15.62 -20.29 12.16
N ALA A 227 14.40 -20.82 12.21
CA ALA A 227 13.92 -21.67 13.31
C ALA A 227 14.54 -23.08 13.30
N GLY A 228 15.28 -23.44 12.23
CA GLY A 228 15.85 -24.79 12.06
C GLY A 228 14.83 -25.84 11.60
N ASN A 229 13.60 -25.40 11.22
CA ASN A 229 12.57 -26.29 10.71
C ASN A 229 12.79 -26.56 9.21
N LYS A 230 13.81 -27.38 8.91
CA LYS A 230 14.22 -27.69 7.54
C LYS A 230 13.11 -28.34 6.71
N SER A 231 12.31 -29.20 7.33
CA SER A 231 11.21 -29.90 6.63
C SER A 231 10.16 -28.92 6.13
N GLU A 232 9.79 -27.94 6.94
CA GLU A 232 8.83 -26.89 6.56
C GLU A 232 9.43 -25.96 5.50
N ALA A 233 10.68 -25.53 5.67
CA ALA A 233 11.35 -24.66 4.69
C ALA A 233 11.40 -25.32 3.30
N ILE A 234 11.72 -26.62 3.23
CA ILE A 234 11.76 -27.38 1.98
C ILE A 234 10.36 -27.57 1.41
N ALA A 235 9.35 -27.86 2.23
CA ALA A 235 7.98 -28.00 1.76
C ALA A 235 7.47 -26.70 1.11
N ILE A 236 7.70 -25.55 1.75
CA ILE A 236 7.35 -24.23 1.19
C ILE A 236 8.12 -23.98 -0.11
N TYR A 237 9.40 -24.28 -0.14
CA TYR A 237 10.21 -24.11 -1.35
C TYR A 237 9.69 -24.96 -2.52
N HIS A 238 9.35 -26.23 -2.29
CA HIS A 238 8.78 -27.09 -3.33
C HIS A 238 7.41 -26.61 -3.80
N ASP A 239 6.60 -26.03 -2.93
CA ASP A 239 5.31 -25.45 -3.35
C ASP A 239 5.52 -24.20 -4.21
N LEU A 240 6.51 -23.37 -3.92
CA LEU A 240 6.92 -22.25 -4.76
C LEU A 240 7.41 -22.70 -6.14
N LEU A 241 8.18 -23.79 -6.21
CA LEU A 241 8.60 -24.38 -7.49
C LEU A 241 7.42 -24.92 -8.30
N LYS A 242 6.41 -25.54 -7.65
CA LYS A 242 5.16 -25.97 -8.33
C LYS A 242 4.40 -24.77 -8.92
N GLN A 243 4.47 -23.60 -8.28
CA GLN A 243 3.93 -22.33 -8.79
C GLN A 243 4.78 -21.73 -9.92
N LYS A 244 5.88 -22.42 -10.33
CA LYS A 244 6.83 -21.99 -11.37
C LYS A 244 7.64 -20.74 -11.01
N GLU A 245 7.86 -20.50 -9.72
CA GLU A 245 8.75 -19.43 -9.29
C GLU A 245 10.23 -19.80 -9.56
N ASP A 246 11.00 -18.82 -10.06
CA ASP A 246 12.41 -19.03 -10.42
C ASP A 246 13.30 -19.06 -9.15
N PRO A 247 14.13 -20.10 -8.92
CA PRO A 247 15.06 -20.17 -7.80
C PRO A 247 15.98 -18.95 -7.65
N LEU A 248 16.37 -18.31 -8.76
CA LEU A 248 17.16 -17.08 -8.73
C LEU A 248 16.37 -15.91 -8.11
N LYS A 249 15.09 -15.78 -8.46
CA LYS A 249 14.17 -14.79 -7.88
C LYS A 249 13.95 -15.08 -6.39
N LEU A 250 13.74 -16.35 -6.03
CA LEU A 250 13.56 -16.76 -4.63
C LEU A 250 14.81 -16.45 -3.80
N ASN A 251 16.01 -16.77 -4.30
CA ASN A 251 17.28 -16.45 -3.65
C ASN A 251 17.41 -14.93 -3.39
N ALA A 252 17.07 -14.10 -4.37
CA ALA A 252 17.13 -12.64 -4.23
C ALA A 252 16.13 -12.12 -3.16
N LEU A 253 14.93 -12.69 -3.10
CA LEU A 253 13.92 -12.32 -2.10
C LEU A 253 14.35 -12.75 -0.68
N ILE A 254 14.89 -13.96 -0.52
CA ILE A 254 15.44 -14.44 0.77
C ILE A 254 16.59 -13.52 1.20
N ALA A 255 17.52 -13.19 0.29
CA ALA A 255 18.62 -12.28 0.61
C ALA A 255 18.13 -10.90 1.03
N THR A 256 17.07 -10.39 0.41
CA THR A 256 16.44 -9.11 0.78
C THR A 256 15.84 -9.17 2.20
N GLN A 257 15.18 -10.27 2.54
CA GLN A 257 14.63 -10.48 3.89
C GLN A 257 15.77 -10.55 4.93
N VAL A 258 16.82 -11.32 4.68
CA VAL A 258 17.95 -11.44 5.62
C VAL A 258 18.66 -10.09 5.79
N ARG A 259 18.82 -9.32 4.72
CA ARG A 259 19.36 -7.96 4.77
C ARG A 259 18.51 -7.04 5.64
N LEU A 260 17.19 -7.13 5.52
CA LEU A 260 16.28 -6.39 6.39
C LEU A 260 16.44 -6.80 7.86
N MET A 261 16.58 -8.11 8.16
CA MET A 261 16.83 -8.59 9.51
C MET A 261 18.13 -8.02 10.10
N VAL A 262 19.23 -7.99 9.34
CA VAL A 262 20.50 -7.37 9.77
C VAL A 262 20.29 -5.89 10.10
N GLN A 263 19.63 -5.15 9.20
CA GLN A 263 19.39 -3.70 9.38
C GLN A 263 18.50 -3.42 10.62
N VAL A 264 17.41 -4.18 10.78
CA VAL A 264 16.51 -4.07 11.94
C VAL A 264 17.27 -4.40 13.22
N GLY A 265 18.03 -5.50 13.25
CA GLY A 265 18.82 -5.89 14.41
C GLY A 265 19.86 -4.84 14.81
N HIS A 266 20.57 -4.27 13.84
CA HIS A 266 21.53 -3.20 14.06
C HIS A 266 20.90 -1.91 14.64
N LEU A 267 19.78 -1.47 14.07
CA LEU A 267 19.08 -0.28 14.56
C LEU A 267 18.41 -0.53 15.92
N LYS A 268 17.87 -1.72 16.17
CA LYS A 268 17.34 -2.11 17.48
C LYS A 268 18.43 -2.07 18.56
N LYS A 269 19.63 -2.59 18.28
CA LYS A 269 20.80 -2.49 19.18
C LYS A 269 21.19 -1.03 19.50
N LYS A 270 20.94 -0.09 18.58
CA LYS A 270 21.15 1.35 18.79
C LYS A 270 20.01 2.03 19.57
N GLY A 271 18.99 1.29 19.99
CA GLY A 271 17.87 1.81 20.78
C GLY A 271 16.72 2.41 19.97
N TYR A 272 16.69 2.23 18.64
CA TYR A 272 15.56 2.68 17.84
C TYR A 272 14.34 1.79 18.05
N HIS A 273 13.16 2.41 18.14
CA HIS A 273 11.88 1.69 18.17
C HIS A 273 11.40 1.27 16.77
N ALA A 274 10.53 0.26 16.72
CA ALA A 274 10.08 -0.35 15.45
C ALA A 274 9.57 0.66 14.42
N GLN A 275 8.81 1.68 14.86
CA GLN A 275 8.28 2.72 13.97
C GLN A 275 9.38 3.62 13.38
N GLN A 276 10.40 3.98 14.16
CA GLN A 276 11.54 4.76 13.71
C GLN A 276 12.37 3.97 12.69
N ILE A 277 12.56 2.67 12.96
CA ILE A 277 13.25 1.75 12.06
C ILE A 277 12.51 1.63 10.72
N ALA A 278 11.19 1.46 10.76
CA ALA A 278 10.36 1.39 9.55
C ALA A 278 10.50 2.64 8.69
N GLY A 279 10.44 3.84 9.30
CA GLY A 279 10.63 5.11 8.60
C GLY A 279 12.03 5.26 8.02
N GLN A 280 13.07 4.87 8.75
CA GLN A 280 14.47 4.97 8.29
C GLN A 280 14.78 4.00 7.14
N LEU A 281 14.26 2.78 7.21
CA LEU A 281 14.46 1.75 6.17
C LEU A 281 13.46 1.85 5.02
N LYS A 282 12.46 2.73 5.13
CA LYS A 282 11.36 2.90 4.15
C LYS A 282 10.62 1.59 3.87
N VAL A 283 10.34 0.84 4.93
CA VAL A 283 9.57 -0.40 4.87
C VAL A 283 8.28 -0.27 5.68
N HIS A 284 7.27 -1.06 5.33
CA HIS A 284 6.01 -1.01 6.04
C HIS A 284 6.20 -1.34 7.54
N PRO A 285 5.64 -0.55 8.48
CA PRO A 285 5.84 -0.73 9.92
C PRO A 285 5.49 -2.12 10.44
N TYR A 286 4.49 -2.77 9.85
CA TYR A 286 4.08 -4.14 10.21
C TYR A 286 5.19 -5.16 9.94
N ARG A 287 5.96 -5.02 8.83
CA ARG A 287 7.10 -5.90 8.53
C ARG A 287 8.20 -5.80 9.60
N VAL A 288 8.47 -4.58 10.07
CA VAL A 288 9.42 -4.38 11.16
C VAL A 288 8.88 -4.97 12.46
N LYS A 289 7.58 -4.80 12.76
CA LYS A 289 6.94 -5.37 13.94
C LYS A 289 7.09 -6.90 13.98
N LEU A 290 6.84 -7.60 12.88
CA LEU A 290 6.98 -9.06 12.78
C LEU A 290 8.42 -9.54 13.05
N LEU A 291 9.41 -8.72 12.68
CA LEU A 291 10.83 -9.04 12.90
C LEU A 291 11.32 -8.61 14.29
N PHE A 292 10.76 -7.54 14.85
CA PHE A 292 11.33 -6.82 15.99
C PHE A 292 11.57 -7.70 17.22
N ASP A 293 10.70 -8.67 17.46
CA ASP A 293 10.80 -9.60 18.58
C ASP A 293 11.40 -10.95 18.22
N ASN A 294 11.86 -11.11 16.96
CA ASN A 294 12.47 -12.35 16.50
C ASN A 294 13.86 -12.54 17.13
N PRO A 295 14.11 -13.66 17.85
CA PRO A 295 15.38 -13.94 18.51
C PRO A 295 16.59 -13.95 17.57
N ILE A 296 16.42 -14.28 16.28
CA ILE A 296 17.49 -14.31 15.30
C ILE A 296 18.19 -12.95 15.12
N LEU A 297 17.51 -11.83 15.40
CA LEU A 297 18.10 -10.50 15.32
C LEU A 297 19.30 -10.30 16.26
N TYR A 298 19.40 -11.10 17.32
CA TYR A 298 20.54 -11.07 18.24
C TYR A 298 21.75 -11.86 17.75
N ASN A 299 21.58 -12.68 16.70
CA ASN A 299 22.68 -13.46 16.10
C ASN A 299 23.10 -12.85 14.76
N GLU A 300 23.77 -11.68 14.82
CA GLU A 300 24.23 -10.95 13.64
C GLU A 300 25.23 -11.76 12.81
N GLU A 301 26.10 -12.53 13.45
CA GLU A 301 27.08 -13.38 12.77
C GLU A 301 26.39 -14.41 11.87
N LYS A 302 25.37 -15.10 12.39
CA LYS A 302 24.58 -16.07 11.61
C LYS A 302 23.86 -15.40 10.43
N LEU A 303 23.31 -14.20 10.63
CA LEU A 303 22.65 -13.45 9.56
C LEU A 303 23.65 -13.05 8.46
N LEU A 304 24.83 -12.55 8.83
CA LEU A 304 25.89 -12.18 7.86
C LEU A 304 26.44 -13.41 7.13
N GLN A 305 26.65 -14.52 7.84
CA GLN A 305 27.05 -15.79 7.21
C GLN A 305 25.99 -16.26 6.22
N THR A 306 24.70 -16.18 6.58
CA THR A 306 23.60 -16.53 5.67
C THR A 306 23.59 -15.66 4.41
N LEU A 307 23.87 -14.35 4.53
CA LEU A 307 23.99 -13.47 3.36
C LEU A 307 25.14 -13.87 2.44
N ASN A 308 26.28 -14.24 3.00
CA ASN A 308 27.44 -14.72 2.24
C ASN A 308 27.14 -16.03 1.51
N ASP A 309 26.46 -16.96 2.20
CA ASP A 309 26.00 -18.22 1.60
C ASP A 309 25.03 -17.98 0.45
N LEU A 310 24.05 -17.05 0.61
CA LEU A 310 23.11 -16.66 -0.44
C LEU A 310 23.79 -15.99 -1.64
N ALA A 311 24.87 -15.23 -1.41
CA ALA A 311 25.69 -14.67 -2.50
C ALA A 311 26.42 -15.78 -3.27
N THR A 312 26.89 -16.81 -2.59
CA THR A 312 27.48 -17.99 -3.22
C THR A 312 26.43 -18.77 -4.03
N VAL A 313 25.22 -18.94 -3.49
CA VAL A 313 24.08 -19.54 -4.19
C VAL A 313 23.72 -18.74 -5.44
N ASP A 314 23.67 -17.41 -5.35
CA ASP A 314 23.40 -16.52 -6.51
C ASP A 314 24.42 -16.75 -7.64
N LEU A 315 25.72 -16.79 -7.30
CA LEU A 315 26.78 -17.09 -8.27
C LEU A 315 26.58 -18.47 -8.90
N GLN A 316 26.31 -19.50 -8.10
CA GLN A 316 26.08 -20.87 -8.58
C GLN A 316 24.86 -20.96 -9.51
N LEU A 317 23.75 -20.32 -9.17
CA LEU A 317 22.53 -20.27 -9.98
C LEU A 317 22.76 -19.63 -11.35
N LYS A 318 23.71 -18.71 -11.44
CA LYS A 318 24.05 -17.98 -12.69
C LYS A 318 25.11 -18.66 -13.53
N THR A 319 26.01 -19.43 -12.93
CA THR A 319 27.23 -19.94 -13.60
C THR A 319 27.28 -21.44 -13.80
N LEU A 320 26.60 -22.21 -12.91
CA LEU A 320 26.66 -23.66 -13.00
C LEU A 320 25.58 -24.20 -13.95
N ASN A 321 25.96 -25.18 -14.76
CA ASN A 321 25.05 -25.89 -15.64
C ASN A 321 24.46 -27.15 -14.96
N ILE A 322 23.85 -26.93 -13.79
CA ILE A 322 23.15 -27.98 -13.00
C ILE A 322 21.70 -27.53 -12.73
N ASN A 323 20.90 -28.46 -12.25
CA ASN A 323 19.52 -28.15 -11.89
C ASN A 323 19.47 -27.04 -10.80
N ARG A 324 18.95 -25.88 -11.17
CA ARG A 324 18.85 -24.69 -10.31
C ARG A 324 18.03 -24.94 -9.04
N ASP A 325 16.99 -25.79 -9.13
CA ASP A 325 16.13 -26.11 -7.99
C ASP A 325 16.94 -26.77 -6.87
N ARG A 326 17.90 -27.63 -7.23
CA ARG A 326 18.77 -28.33 -6.27
C ARG A 326 19.77 -27.42 -5.55
N ILE A 327 20.22 -26.34 -6.21
CA ILE A 327 21.20 -25.43 -5.61
C ILE A 327 20.60 -24.75 -4.39
N LEU A 328 19.41 -24.17 -4.51
CA LEU A 328 18.75 -23.47 -3.41
C LEU A 328 18.21 -24.48 -2.35
N GLU A 329 17.76 -25.66 -2.78
CA GLU A 329 17.36 -26.74 -1.87
C GLU A 329 18.51 -27.15 -0.93
N LEU A 330 19.72 -27.35 -1.47
CA LEU A 330 20.91 -27.69 -0.67
C LEU A 330 21.29 -26.59 0.34
N PHE A 331 21.09 -25.33 -0.02
CA PHE A 331 21.26 -24.23 0.91
C PHE A 331 20.26 -24.31 2.07
N LEU A 332 18.98 -24.57 1.79
CA LEU A 332 17.92 -24.67 2.81
C LEU A 332 18.10 -25.89 3.74
N MET A 333 18.87 -26.88 3.31
CA MET A 333 19.22 -28.08 4.10
C MET A 333 20.39 -27.88 5.06
N LYS A 334 21.19 -26.81 4.91
CA LYS A 334 22.29 -26.51 5.83
C LYS A 334 21.76 -26.09 7.20
#